data_7ce2b52016d920db5a9adfeba5048c2e
#
_entry.id   7ce2b52016d920db5a9adfeba5048c2e
#
_cell.length_a   1.000
_cell.length_b   1.000
_cell.length_c   1.000
_cell.angle_alpha   90.00
_cell.angle_beta   90.00
_cell.angle_gamma   90.00
#
_symmetry.space_group_name_H-M   'P 1'
#
loop_
_entity.id
_entity.type
_entity.pdbx_description
1 polymer ?
#
loop_
_entity_poly.entity_id
_entity_poly.type
_entity_poly.pdbx_seq_one_letter_code
_entity_poly.pdbx_strand_id
1 'polypeptide(L)'
;MFSLASQAQKITISGKAVDNETKEPLPFATIGIKGKSIGTITNLQGEFDFHIPPEFQNDLFTINMLGYQTYEAPVWTLLGTLSLVIEVKKSTLVLDEVLISDSLNGGEILQIAISRIEQNYPMQPYLMDGFYRDIKKVGGTYVSLLEAAVKIYDEDYQEPRNKFKLRERVGLLEVRRSIGYESKFTSYFDQDNLLEDLLLHNSIRYRHFPAEEIFFTSLKREKDSYFNGHEIFVVTLKQTYFLKIFVEKGTYAIIHTEYESNQEEDLTKKRGLESKFAMLKRVIDFKLFEGKYYLNYINVDSKVNWYDLKTKKLKFETELNQSLLINEVFPNSADRIAATEKMRNYGLQYQDLPYNKEFWDNYNVIKESPLDRKIIEDLEKRGALEKQFKEN
;
A
#
# COMPACT_ATOMS: atom_id res chain seq x y z
N MET A 1 20.13 -12.23 32.93
CA MET A 1 20.82 -12.84 31.76
C MET A 1 20.25 -12.14 30.55
N PHE A 2 20.98 -11.14 30.01
CA PHE A 2 20.57 -10.49 28.76
C PHE A 2 20.86 -11.49 27.63
N SER A 3 19.81 -12.04 27.01
CA SER A 3 19.93 -12.74 25.75
C SER A 3 20.31 -11.71 24.69
N LEU A 4 21.55 -11.70 24.27
CA LEU A 4 21.98 -11.06 23.02
C LEU A 4 21.26 -11.83 21.89
N ALA A 5 20.10 -11.35 21.47
CA ALA A 5 19.54 -11.76 20.19
C ALA A 5 20.56 -11.33 19.13
N SER A 6 21.38 -12.28 18.68
CA SER A 6 22.19 -12.10 17.48
C SER A 6 21.22 -11.78 16.35
N GLN A 7 21.18 -10.55 15.90
CA GLN A 7 20.51 -10.22 14.64
C GLN A 7 21.31 -10.93 13.55
N ALA A 8 20.81 -12.09 13.12
CA ALA A 8 21.35 -12.77 11.98
C ALA A 8 21.29 -11.81 10.78
N GLN A 9 22.43 -11.55 10.16
CA GLN A 9 22.56 -10.66 9.02
C GLN A 9 21.60 -11.15 7.92
N LYS A 10 20.61 -10.32 7.56
CA LYS A 10 19.66 -10.64 6.50
C LYS A 10 20.38 -10.82 5.17
N ILE A 11 19.86 -11.68 4.32
CA ILE A 11 20.30 -11.81 2.94
C ILE A 11 19.40 -10.95 2.05
N THR A 12 19.98 -10.36 1.00
CA THR A 12 19.26 -9.45 0.12
C THR A 12 19.22 -9.98 -1.30
N ILE A 13 18.02 -10.02 -1.88
CA ILE A 13 17.79 -10.24 -3.30
C ILE A 13 17.40 -8.91 -3.92
N SER A 14 18.23 -8.40 -4.83
CA SER A 14 17.97 -7.16 -5.57
C SER A 14 17.74 -7.47 -7.03
N GLY A 15 16.70 -6.91 -7.63
CA GLY A 15 16.38 -7.19 -9.02
C GLY A 15 15.31 -6.29 -9.61
N LYS A 16 14.90 -6.68 -10.82
CA LYS A 16 13.83 -6.03 -11.57
C LYS A 16 12.89 -7.07 -12.16
N ALA A 17 11.58 -6.89 -11.98
CA ALA A 17 10.55 -7.68 -12.62
C ALA A 17 10.05 -6.98 -13.88
N VAL A 18 9.96 -7.71 -15.00
CA VAL A 18 9.50 -7.20 -16.28
C VAL A 18 8.53 -8.18 -16.95
N ASP A 19 7.67 -7.66 -17.81
CA ASP A 19 6.84 -8.48 -18.70
C ASP A 19 7.72 -9.27 -19.67
N ASN A 20 7.48 -10.58 -19.78
CA ASN A 20 8.31 -11.46 -20.62
C ASN A 20 8.27 -11.12 -22.11
N GLU A 21 7.16 -10.55 -22.61
CA GLU A 21 6.98 -10.23 -24.04
C GLU A 21 7.39 -8.80 -24.35
N THR A 22 6.85 -7.83 -23.61
CA THR A 22 7.06 -6.40 -23.89
C THR A 22 8.33 -5.83 -23.27
N LYS A 23 8.90 -6.53 -22.27
CA LYS A 23 10.03 -6.09 -21.42
C LYS A 23 9.72 -4.82 -20.61
N GLU A 24 8.46 -4.41 -20.56
CA GLU A 24 8.03 -3.30 -19.72
C GLU A 24 8.14 -3.65 -18.23
N PRO A 25 8.48 -2.67 -17.38
CA PRO A 25 8.50 -2.88 -15.94
C PRO A 25 7.15 -3.38 -15.40
N LEU A 26 7.18 -4.22 -14.37
CA LEU A 26 6.00 -4.64 -13.63
C LEU A 26 5.93 -3.89 -12.29
N PRO A 27 5.23 -2.75 -12.22
CA PRO A 27 5.12 -1.99 -10.99
C PRO A 27 4.17 -2.67 -10.00
N PHE A 28 4.50 -2.55 -8.71
CA PHE A 28 3.70 -3.06 -7.58
C PHE A 28 3.45 -4.58 -7.62
N ALA A 29 4.27 -5.34 -8.35
CA ALA A 29 4.25 -6.80 -8.27
C ALA A 29 4.64 -7.24 -6.85
N THR A 30 3.87 -8.14 -6.26
CA THR A 30 4.12 -8.66 -4.92
C THR A 30 5.26 -9.66 -4.97
N ILE A 31 6.25 -9.47 -4.11
CA ILE A 31 7.42 -10.33 -3.93
C ILE A 31 7.34 -10.97 -2.56
N GLY A 32 7.64 -12.26 -2.47
CA GLY A 32 7.58 -12.96 -1.20
C GLY A 32 8.31 -14.31 -1.20
N ILE A 33 8.17 -15.02 -0.11
CA ILE A 33 8.60 -16.41 0.04
C ILE A 33 7.34 -17.28 0.10
N LYS A 34 7.30 -18.32 -0.74
CA LYS A 34 6.14 -19.22 -0.84
C LYS A 34 5.76 -19.80 0.52
N GLY A 35 4.48 -19.61 0.90
CA GLY A 35 3.97 -20.11 2.18
C GLY A 35 4.46 -19.36 3.42
N LYS A 36 5.13 -18.19 3.25
CA LYS A 36 5.51 -17.30 4.35
C LYS A 36 4.76 -15.98 4.24
N SER A 37 4.64 -15.28 5.35
CA SER A 37 3.97 -13.98 5.40
C SER A 37 4.86 -12.81 4.98
N ILE A 38 6.20 -13.03 4.92
CA ILE A 38 7.17 -11.98 4.58
C ILE A 38 7.12 -11.62 3.10
N GLY A 39 7.21 -10.34 2.79
CA GLY A 39 7.19 -9.86 1.40
C GLY A 39 7.58 -8.40 1.25
N THR A 40 7.64 -7.98 -0.01
CA THR A 40 7.80 -6.60 -0.47
C THR A 40 7.07 -6.43 -1.79
N ILE A 41 7.19 -5.26 -2.42
CA ILE A 41 6.66 -5.00 -3.77
C ILE A 41 7.73 -4.36 -4.65
N THR A 42 7.53 -4.45 -5.97
CA THR A 42 8.33 -3.68 -6.92
C THR A 42 7.93 -2.20 -6.93
N ASN A 43 8.89 -1.33 -7.24
CA ASN A 43 8.62 0.09 -7.48
C ASN A 43 8.03 0.33 -8.90
N LEU A 44 7.81 1.60 -9.29
CA LEU A 44 7.28 1.98 -10.61
C LEU A 44 8.14 1.50 -11.80
N GLN A 45 9.43 1.22 -11.60
CA GLN A 45 10.35 0.69 -12.61
C GLN A 45 10.48 -0.83 -12.55
N GLY A 46 9.64 -1.50 -11.74
CA GLY A 46 9.70 -2.94 -11.52
C GLY A 46 10.87 -3.40 -10.64
N GLU A 47 11.62 -2.47 -10.02
CA GLU A 47 12.79 -2.78 -9.21
C GLU A 47 12.41 -3.07 -7.76
N PHE A 48 13.23 -3.92 -7.09
CA PHE A 48 13.04 -4.27 -5.70
C PHE A 48 14.36 -4.59 -5.00
N ASP A 49 14.36 -4.40 -3.68
CA ASP A 49 15.31 -4.98 -2.74
C ASP A 49 14.49 -5.75 -1.70
N PHE A 50 14.80 -7.02 -1.52
CA PHE A 50 14.09 -7.90 -0.61
C PHE A 50 15.04 -8.50 0.41
N HIS A 51 14.92 -8.05 1.65
CA HIS A 51 15.72 -8.51 2.79
C HIS A 51 14.98 -9.61 3.51
N ILE A 52 15.58 -10.80 3.54
CA ILE A 52 14.99 -11.99 4.15
C ILE A 52 15.91 -12.60 5.18
N PRO A 53 15.34 -13.26 6.21
CA PRO A 53 16.10 -14.10 7.14
C PRO A 53 16.87 -15.20 6.42
N PRO A 54 18.12 -15.53 6.86
CA PRO A 54 18.93 -16.56 6.22
C PRO A 54 18.30 -17.97 6.21
N GLU A 55 17.42 -18.27 7.16
CA GLU A 55 16.70 -19.55 7.21
C GLU A 55 15.82 -19.81 5.99
N PHE A 56 15.42 -18.78 5.24
CA PHE A 56 14.62 -18.92 4.01
C PHE A 56 15.46 -19.15 2.75
N GLN A 57 16.78 -19.33 2.88
CA GLN A 57 17.68 -19.51 1.74
C GLN A 57 17.28 -20.71 0.84
N ASN A 58 16.66 -21.73 1.41
CA ASN A 58 16.24 -22.93 0.67
C ASN A 58 14.76 -22.90 0.25
N ASP A 59 14.02 -21.86 0.62
CA ASP A 59 12.62 -21.70 0.27
C ASP A 59 12.45 -21.16 -1.17
N LEU A 60 11.22 -21.12 -1.67
CA LEU A 60 10.89 -20.59 -2.98
C LEU A 60 10.57 -19.09 -2.89
N PHE A 61 11.36 -18.31 -3.61
CA PHE A 61 11.06 -16.92 -3.93
C PHE A 61 9.91 -16.86 -4.93
N THR A 62 8.99 -15.92 -4.78
CA THR A 62 7.83 -15.74 -5.66
C THR A 62 7.66 -14.31 -6.11
N ILE A 63 7.19 -14.11 -7.37
CA ILE A 63 6.62 -12.86 -7.84
C ILE A 63 5.20 -13.11 -8.33
N ASN A 64 4.26 -12.35 -7.81
CA ASN A 64 2.85 -12.40 -8.15
C ASN A 64 2.35 -11.05 -8.66
N MET A 65 1.60 -11.03 -9.75
CA MET A 65 0.93 -9.85 -10.28
C MET A 65 -0.37 -10.25 -10.97
N LEU A 66 -1.39 -9.40 -10.84
CA LEU A 66 -2.68 -9.61 -11.53
C LEU A 66 -2.50 -9.74 -13.05
N GLY A 67 -3.09 -10.78 -13.63
CA GLY A 67 -2.98 -11.09 -15.07
C GLY A 67 -1.69 -11.81 -15.46
N TYR A 68 -0.82 -12.18 -14.52
CA TYR A 68 0.43 -12.89 -14.78
C TYR A 68 0.47 -14.25 -14.09
N GLN A 69 1.28 -15.16 -14.63
CA GLN A 69 1.62 -16.41 -13.98
C GLN A 69 2.56 -16.13 -12.81
N THR A 70 2.42 -16.86 -11.72
CA THR A 70 3.37 -16.78 -10.62
C THR A 70 4.76 -17.20 -11.08
N TYR A 71 5.76 -16.33 -10.88
CA TYR A 71 7.16 -16.72 -11.02
C TYR A 71 7.63 -17.37 -9.72
N GLU A 72 8.34 -18.50 -9.80
CA GLU A 72 8.92 -19.19 -8.66
C GLU A 72 10.37 -19.61 -8.96
N ALA A 73 11.26 -19.39 -8.00
CA ALA A 73 12.64 -19.87 -8.05
C ALA A 73 13.19 -20.12 -6.64
N PRO A 74 14.09 -21.10 -6.44
CA PRO A 74 14.78 -21.25 -5.15
C PRO A 74 15.58 -19.99 -4.81
N VAL A 75 15.47 -19.50 -3.58
CA VAL A 75 16.16 -18.28 -3.13
C VAL A 75 17.65 -18.30 -3.42
N TRP A 76 18.31 -19.44 -3.12
CA TRP A 76 19.76 -19.58 -3.31
C TRP A 76 20.22 -19.37 -4.76
N THR A 77 19.34 -19.58 -5.77
CA THR A 77 19.68 -19.37 -7.19
C THR A 77 19.73 -17.88 -7.58
N LEU A 78 19.16 -17.02 -6.77
CA LEU A 78 19.05 -15.59 -7.03
C LEU A 78 20.12 -14.77 -6.28
N LEU A 79 20.78 -15.39 -5.31
CA LEU A 79 21.79 -14.72 -4.48
C LEU A 79 23.05 -14.40 -5.28
N GLY A 80 23.64 -13.24 -5.02
CA GLY A 80 24.90 -12.81 -5.63
C GLY A 80 24.81 -12.45 -7.13
N THR A 81 23.61 -12.48 -7.72
CA THR A 81 23.40 -12.09 -9.11
C THR A 81 23.38 -10.58 -9.23
N LEU A 82 24.35 -10.01 -9.95
CA LEU A 82 24.37 -8.59 -10.31
C LEU A 82 23.34 -8.34 -11.41
N SER A 83 22.50 -7.29 -11.25
CA SER A 83 21.50 -6.88 -12.24
C SER A 83 20.50 -7.99 -12.60
N LEU A 84 19.92 -8.65 -11.58
CA LEU A 84 18.89 -9.68 -11.76
C LEU A 84 17.66 -9.10 -12.46
N VAL A 85 17.32 -9.61 -13.65
CA VAL A 85 16.06 -9.30 -14.36
C VAL A 85 15.21 -10.55 -14.41
N ILE A 86 14.00 -10.47 -13.85
CA ILE A 86 13.06 -11.57 -13.79
C ILE A 86 11.92 -11.28 -14.77
N GLU A 87 11.78 -12.15 -15.76
CA GLU A 87 10.74 -12.09 -16.78
C GLU A 87 9.51 -12.87 -16.31
N VAL A 88 8.39 -12.17 -16.15
CA VAL A 88 7.14 -12.75 -15.70
C VAL A 88 6.19 -12.89 -16.90
N LYS A 89 5.63 -14.08 -17.09
CA LYS A 89 4.75 -14.39 -18.23
C LYS A 89 3.33 -13.97 -17.94
N LYS A 90 2.66 -13.33 -18.92
CA LYS A 90 1.21 -13.13 -18.85
C LYS A 90 0.50 -14.48 -18.70
N SER A 91 -0.56 -14.49 -17.93
CA SER A 91 -1.44 -15.64 -17.88
C SER A 91 -2.23 -15.67 -19.18
N THR A 92 -1.89 -16.59 -20.08
CA THR A 92 -2.72 -16.94 -21.22
C THR A 92 -3.76 -17.96 -20.73
N LEU A 93 -4.76 -17.53 -19.98
CA LEU A 93 -5.99 -18.28 -19.98
C LEU A 93 -6.55 -18.17 -21.41
N VAL A 94 -6.27 -19.15 -22.23
CA VAL A 94 -7.17 -19.51 -23.33
C VAL A 94 -8.43 -19.95 -22.60
N LEU A 95 -9.32 -19.00 -22.35
CA LEU A 95 -10.68 -19.35 -22.05
C LEU A 95 -11.17 -20.04 -23.33
N ASP A 96 -11.16 -21.38 -23.33
CA ASP A 96 -12.08 -22.11 -24.16
C ASP A 96 -13.41 -21.35 -24.08
N GLU A 97 -14.06 -21.18 -25.24
CA GLU A 97 -15.30 -20.46 -25.44
C GLU A 97 -16.13 -20.39 -24.17
N VAL A 98 -16.20 -19.17 -23.55
CA VAL A 98 -16.75 -18.99 -22.22
C VAL A 98 -18.12 -19.60 -22.16
N LEU A 99 -18.21 -20.85 -21.76
CA LEU A 99 -19.41 -21.35 -21.12
C LEU A 99 -19.60 -20.47 -19.91
N ILE A 100 -20.42 -19.42 -20.05
CA ILE A 100 -20.93 -18.62 -18.94
C ILE A 100 -21.79 -19.58 -18.11
N SER A 101 -21.15 -20.45 -17.35
CA SER A 101 -21.83 -21.32 -16.38
C SER A 101 -22.26 -20.53 -15.16
N ASP A 102 -21.83 -19.27 -15.05
CA ASP A 102 -22.03 -18.38 -13.92
C ASP A 102 -22.65 -17.08 -14.43
N SER A 103 -23.96 -16.95 -14.23
CA SER A 103 -24.77 -15.82 -14.72
C SER A 103 -24.69 -14.57 -13.83
N LEU A 104 -23.79 -14.54 -12.81
CA LEU A 104 -23.69 -13.44 -11.87
C LEU A 104 -23.26 -12.14 -12.54
N ASN A 105 -23.98 -11.06 -12.30
CA ASN A 105 -23.60 -9.72 -12.69
C ASN A 105 -22.60 -9.09 -11.67
N GLY A 106 -22.05 -7.91 -12.00
CA GLY A 106 -21.04 -7.25 -11.15
C GLY A 106 -21.55 -6.92 -9.75
N GLY A 107 -22.82 -6.54 -9.62
CA GLY A 107 -23.43 -6.22 -8.34
C GLY A 107 -23.62 -7.44 -7.45
N GLU A 108 -24.11 -8.54 -8.01
CA GLU A 108 -24.27 -9.81 -7.29
C GLU A 108 -22.91 -10.34 -6.80
N ILE A 109 -21.87 -10.28 -7.64
CA ILE A 109 -20.51 -10.67 -7.25
C ILE A 109 -20.03 -9.86 -6.05
N LEU A 110 -20.19 -8.52 -6.07
CA LEU A 110 -19.78 -7.67 -4.97
C LEU A 110 -20.60 -7.90 -3.70
N GLN A 111 -21.92 -8.09 -3.80
CA GLN A 111 -22.77 -8.40 -2.65
C GLN A 111 -22.35 -9.71 -1.96
N ILE A 112 -22.06 -10.76 -2.74
CA ILE A 112 -21.53 -12.02 -2.21
C ILE A 112 -20.16 -11.76 -1.55
N ALA A 113 -19.27 -11.03 -2.19
CA ALA A 113 -17.95 -10.72 -1.66
C ALA A 113 -18.03 -9.97 -0.31
N ILE A 114 -18.90 -8.96 -0.21
CA ILE A 114 -19.12 -8.23 1.05
C ILE A 114 -19.66 -9.16 2.14
N SER A 115 -20.61 -10.04 1.82
CA SER A 115 -21.19 -10.98 2.79
C SER A 115 -20.19 -12.00 3.32
N ARG A 116 -19.10 -12.26 2.57
CA ARG A 116 -18.05 -13.22 2.93
C ARG A 116 -16.80 -12.59 3.55
N ILE A 117 -16.80 -11.30 3.87
CA ILE A 117 -15.62 -10.64 4.43
C ILE A 117 -15.16 -11.36 5.72
N GLU A 118 -16.05 -11.66 6.66
CA GLU A 118 -15.68 -12.34 7.91
C GLU A 118 -15.18 -13.78 7.69
N GLN A 119 -15.56 -14.42 6.58
CA GLN A 119 -15.06 -15.76 6.22
C GLN A 119 -13.65 -15.70 5.61
N ASN A 120 -13.35 -14.65 4.85
CA ASN A 120 -12.13 -14.54 4.07
C ASN A 120 -11.00 -13.81 4.78
N TYR A 121 -11.30 -12.93 5.72
CA TYR A 121 -10.32 -12.11 6.44
C TYR A 121 -10.15 -12.56 7.89
N PRO A 122 -9.12 -12.10 8.61
CA PRO A 122 -8.83 -12.54 9.97
C PRO A 122 -9.97 -12.22 10.94
N MET A 123 -10.38 -13.22 11.73
CA MET A 123 -11.36 -13.09 12.82
C MET A 123 -10.74 -13.40 14.18
N GLN A 124 -9.41 -13.47 14.24
CA GLN A 124 -8.58 -13.60 15.42
C GLN A 124 -7.54 -12.50 15.43
N PRO A 125 -7.03 -12.09 16.60
CA PRO A 125 -6.03 -11.04 16.70
C PRO A 125 -4.79 -11.34 15.86
N TYR A 126 -4.27 -10.33 15.20
CA TYR A 126 -3.06 -10.42 14.40
C TYR A 126 -2.22 -9.15 14.49
N LEU A 127 -0.93 -9.29 14.22
CA LEU A 127 0.03 -8.22 14.17
C LEU A 127 0.64 -8.15 12.77
N MET A 128 0.93 -6.95 12.30
CA MET A 128 1.61 -6.69 11.03
C MET A 128 2.81 -5.79 11.27
N ASP A 129 3.94 -6.09 10.61
CA ASP A 129 5.03 -5.15 10.42
C ASP A 129 4.84 -4.42 9.09
N GLY A 130 4.90 -3.09 9.11
CA GLY A 130 4.63 -2.29 7.93
C GLY A 130 5.62 -1.15 7.74
N PHE A 131 5.89 -0.84 6.47
CA PHE A 131 6.61 0.33 6.01
C PHE A 131 5.63 1.39 5.51
N TYR A 132 5.61 2.53 6.17
CA TYR A 132 4.82 3.70 5.78
C TYR A 132 5.71 4.76 5.12
N ARG A 133 5.20 5.40 4.07
CA ARG A 133 5.83 6.56 3.41
C ARG A 133 4.78 7.60 3.08
N ASP A 134 5.04 8.87 3.39
CA ASP A 134 4.33 10.01 2.81
C ASP A 134 5.28 10.98 2.10
N ILE A 135 4.80 11.50 0.99
CA ILE A 135 5.53 12.45 0.15
C ILE A 135 4.60 13.63 -0.14
N LYS A 136 5.09 14.84 0.13
CA LYS A 136 4.34 16.08 -0.09
C LYS A 136 4.97 16.92 -1.18
N LYS A 137 4.12 17.47 -2.05
CA LYS A 137 4.53 18.29 -3.19
C LYS A 137 3.67 19.54 -3.29
N VAL A 138 4.27 20.68 -3.58
CA VAL A 138 3.61 21.98 -3.70
C VAL A 138 4.05 22.66 -4.99
N GLY A 139 3.11 22.96 -5.89
CA GLY A 139 3.40 23.63 -7.14
C GLY A 139 4.44 22.90 -8.00
N GLY A 140 4.41 21.58 -8.03
CA GLY A 140 5.33 20.74 -8.79
C GLY A 140 6.69 20.44 -8.11
N THR A 141 6.95 21.00 -6.91
CA THR A 141 8.19 20.80 -6.14
C THR A 141 7.96 19.92 -4.94
N TYR A 142 8.79 18.91 -4.73
CA TYR A 142 8.76 18.06 -3.54
C TYR A 142 9.28 18.83 -2.31
N VAL A 143 8.50 18.84 -1.26
CA VAL A 143 8.78 19.65 -0.06
C VAL A 143 9.00 18.84 1.19
N SER A 144 8.56 17.56 1.20
CA SER A 144 8.69 16.72 2.38
C SER A 144 8.61 15.24 2.03
N LEU A 145 9.41 14.44 2.72
CA LEU A 145 9.40 12.99 2.76
C LEU A 145 9.40 12.57 4.23
N LEU A 146 8.51 11.65 4.59
CA LEU A 146 8.53 10.93 5.86
C LEU A 146 8.41 9.44 5.60
N GLU A 147 9.20 8.66 6.31
CA GLU A 147 9.15 7.21 6.30
C GLU A 147 9.15 6.68 7.73
N ALA A 148 8.35 5.65 7.97
CA ALA A 148 8.24 5.01 9.27
C ALA A 148 8.13 3.50 9.15
N ALA A 149 8.77 2.79 10.06
CA ALA A 149 8.53 1.38 10.32
C ALA A 149 7.55 1.28 11.49
N VAL A 150 6.47 0.54 11.30
CA VAL A 150 5.36 0.48 12.26
C VAL A 150 4.92 -0.95 12.52
N LYS A 151 4.45 -1.21 13.75
CA LYS A 151 3.64 -2.38 14.07
C LYS A 151 2.18 -1.99 14.08
N ILE A 152 1.33 -2.82 13.48
CA ILE A 152 -0.10 -2.60 13.41
C ILE A 152 -0.80 -3.85 13.97
N TYR A 153 -1.51 -3.69 15.07
CA TYR A 153 -2.31 -4.73 15.69
C TYR A 153 -3.78 -4.49 15.40
N ASP A 154 -4.50 -5.51 14.96
CA ASP A 154 -5.97 -5.51 14.86
C ASP A 154 -6.55 -6.75 15.54
N GLU A 155 -7.75 -6.62 16.09
CA GLU A 155 -8.44 -7.71 16.79
C GLU A 155 -9.13 -8.66 15.82
N ASP A 156 -9.77 -8.11 14.79
CA ASP A 156 -10.54 -8.87 13.81
C ASP A 156 -11.06 -7.98 12.68
N TYR A 157 -11.66 -8.60 11.66
CA TYR A 157 -12.34 -7.93 10.54
C TYR A 157 -13.86 -7.82 10.72
N GLN A 158 -14.39 -7.91 11.96
CA GLN A 158 -15.80 -7.63 12.21
C GLN A 158 -16.17 -6.22 11.72
N GLU A 159 -17.42 -6.07 11.29
CA GLU A 159 -17.92 -4.75 10.90
C GLU A 159 -17.86 -3.78 12.09
N PRO A 160 -17.14 -2.66 11.97
CA PRO A 160 -16.98 -1.73 13.07
C PRO A 160 -18.29 -0.96 13.30
N ARG A 161 -18.65 -0.74 14.57
CA ARG A 161 -19.81 0.12 14.93
C ARG A 161 -19.64 1.56 14.43
N ASN A 162 -18.42 2.08 14.47
CA ASN A 162 -18.07 3.37 13.90
C ASN A 162 -17.05 3.14 12.79
N LYS A 163 -17.48 3.34 11.55
CA LYS A 163 -16.67 3.14 10.33
C LYS A 163 -15.63 4.23 10.09
N PHE A 164 -15.70 5.33 10.84
CA PHE A 164 -14.79 6.48 10.73
C PHE A 164 -13.84 6.59 11.92
N LYS A 165 -13.70 5.52 12.70
CA LYS A 165 -12.78 5.48 13.83
C LYS A 165 -11.85 4.28 13.70
N LEU A 166 -10.54 4.57 13.77
CA LEU A 166 -9.50 3.54 13.69
C LEU A 166 -9.71 2.46 14.77
N ARG A 167 -9.67 1.22 14.35
CA ARG A 167 -9.76 0.03 15.20
C ARG A 167 -8.37 -0.51 15.54
N GLU A 168 -7.47 -0.42 14.61
CA GLU A 168 -6.09 -0.87 14.72
C GLU A 168 -5.33 -0.09 15.80
N ARG A 169 -4.35 -0.72 16.39
CA ARG A 169 -3.37 -0.07 17.26
C ARG A 169 -2.06 -0.02 16.53
N VAL A 170 -1.50 1.16 16.43
CA VAL A 170 -0.20 1.38 15.79
C VAL A 170 0.86 1.66 16.83
N GLY A 171 1.97 0.94 16.75
CA GLY A 171 3.21 1.20 17.48
C GLY A 171 4.30 1.62 16.50
N LEU A 172 5.08 2.64 16.86
CA LEU A 172 6.20 3.11 16.07
C LEU A 172 7.45 2.30 16.41
N LEU A 173 8.17 1.82 15.38
CA LEU A 173 9.49 1.19 15.53
C LEU A 173 10.61 2.19 15.22
N GLU A 174 10.54 2.82 14.06
CA GLU A 174 11.52 3.79 13.57
C GLU A 174 10.82 4.83 12.71
N VAL A 175 11.37 6.05 12.67
CA VAL A 175 10.91 7.13 11.80
C VAL A 175 12.10 7.92 11.27
N ARG A 176 12.01 8.32 10.00
CA ARG A 176 12.95 9.27 9.39
C ARG A 176 12.20 10.26 8.54
N ARG A 177 12.65 11.52 8.55
CA ARG A 177 11.99 12.59 7.81
C ARG A 177 12.97 13.61 7.26
N SER A 178 12.62 14.23 6.12
CA SER A 178 13.37 15.36 5.58
C SER A 178 13.07 16.66 6.35
N ILE A 179 14.03 17.58 6.34
CA ILE A 179 13.89 18.93 6.93
C ILE A 179 12.69 19.70 6.35
N GLY A 180 12.20 19.32 5.17
CA GLY A 180 11.02 19.91 4.55
C GLY A 180 9.77 19.88 5.42
N TYR A 181 9.70 18.96 6.39
CA TYR A 181 8.58 18.89 7.33
C TYR A 181 8.39 20.16 8.17
N GLU A 182 9.43 20.94 8.40
CA GLU A 182 9.38 22.23 9.12
C GLU A 182 9.03 23.41 8.20
N SER A 183 8.78 23.16 6.92
CA SER A 183 8.53 24.23 5.95
C SER A 183 7.15 24.86 6.17
N LYS A 184 7.03 26.19 5.90
CA LYS A 184 5.75 26.93 5.92
C LYS A 184 4.65 26.30 5.04
N PHE A 185 5.01 25.46 4.10
CA PHE A 185 4.09 24.79 3.18
C PHE A 185 3.39 23.57 3.80
N THR A 186 3.93 22.98 4.88
CA THR A 186 3.26 21.88 5.58
C THR A 186 1.90 22.28 6.11
N SER A 187 1.71 23.57 6.44
CA SER A 187 0.43 24.10 6.92
C SER A 187 -0.73 24.04 5.89
N TYR A 188 -0.46 23.71 4.63
CA TYR A 188 -1.47 23.50 3.60
C TYR A 188 -1.91 22.03 3.47
N PHE A 189 -1.25 21.12 4.17
CA PHE A 189 -1.65 19.73 4.31
C PHE A 189 -2.38 19.54 5.65
N ASP A 190 -3.05 18.39 5.78
CA ASP A 190 -3.61 18.00 7.06
C ASP A 190 -2.48 17.82 8.08
N GLN A 191 -2.76 18.24 9.31
CA GLN A 191 -1.82 18.15 10.44
C GLN A 191 -2.19 17.02 11.40
N ASP A 192 -3.26 16.28 11.10
CA ASP A 192 -3.71 15.14 11.89
C ASP A 192 -2.85 13.89 11.65
N ASN A 193 -3.31 12.74 12.08
CA ASN A 193 -2.58 11.50 11.95
C ASN A 193 -2.78 10.88 10.56
N LEU A 194 -1.93 11.25 9.61
CA LEU A 194 -2.00 10.81 8.21
C LEU A 194 -1.95 9.28 8.03
N LEU A 195 -1.29 8.54 8.94
CA LEU A 195 -1.32 7.07 8.89
C LEU A 195 -2.68 6.52 9.32
N GLU A 196 -3.35 7.13 10.31
CA GLU A 196 -4.73 6.77 10.68
C GLU A 196 -5.67 7.00 9.50
N ASP A 197 -5.57 8.14 8.83
CA ASP A 197 -6.34 8.45 7.63
C ASP A 197 -6.11 7.42 6.53
N LEU A 198 -4.84 7.04 6.28
CA LEU A 198 -4.51 6.01 5.31
C LEU A 198 -5.15 4.66 5.65
N LEU A 199 -5.09 4.22 6.90
CA LEU A 199 -5.70 2.96 7.33
C LEU A 199 -7.23 2.99 7.20
N LEU A 200 -7.87 4.13 7.48
CA LEU A 200 -9.32 4.31 7.30
C LEU A 200 -9.76 4.24 5.82
N HIS A 201 -8.85 4.42 4.88
CA HIS A 201 -9.11 4.16 3.46
C HIS A 201 -9.28 2.67 3.11
N ASN A 202 -8.99 1.73 4.01
CA ASN A 202 -9.26 0.31 3.79
C ASN A 202 -10.78 0.03 3.78
N SER A 203 -11.40 0.26 2.61
CA SER A 203 -12.86 0.13 2.42
C SER A 203 -13.41 -1.25 2.76
N ILE A 204 -12.58 -2.30 2.66
CA ILE A 204 -12.97 -3.68 3.01
C ILE A 204 -13.03 -3.83 4.53
N ARG A 205 -12.01 -3.39 5.23
CA ARG A 205 -11.95 -3.44 6.70
C ARG A 205 -13.07 -2.62 7.34
N TYR A 206 -13.36 -1.45 6.80
CA TYR A 206 -14.32 -0.49 7.34
C TYR A 206 -15.71 -0.55 6.70
N ARG A 207 -15.93 -1.48 5.74
CA ARG A 207 -17.22 -1.62 5.03
C ARG A 207 -17.68 -0.29 4.39
N HIS A 208 -16.74 0.46 3.81
CA HIS A 208 -17.06 1.70 3.08
C HIS A 208 -17.60 1.37 1.69
N PHE A 209 -18.75 0.75 1.63
CA PHE A 209 -19.50 0.49 0.40
C PHE A 209 -20.82 1.26 0.44
N PRO A 210 -21.26 1.87 -0.69
CA PRO A 210 -22.61 2.44 -0.78
C PRO A 210 -23.68 1.38 -0.49
N ALA A 211 -24.75 1.78 0.18
CA ALA A 211 -25.84 0.86 0.52
C ALA A 211 -26.97 0.89 -0.53
N GLU A 212 -26.96 1.88 -1.41
CA GLU A 212 -28.01 2.13 -2.39
C GLU A 212 -28.01 1.07 -3.49
N GLU A 213 -29.19 0.55 -3.82
CA GLU A 213 -29.38 -0.47 -4.88
C GLU A 213 -28.82 0.00 -6.23
N ILE A 214 -28.94 1.29 -6.53
CA ILE A 214 -28.41 1.88 -7.77
C ILE A 214 -26.90 1.71 -7.92
N PHE A 215 -26.14 1.67 -6.81
CA PHE A 215 -24.72 1.40 -6.86
C PHE A 215 -24.46 -0.02 -7.37
N PHE A 216 -25.11 -1.03 -6.80
CA PHE A 216 -24.90 -2.43 -7.19
C PHE A 216 -25.40 -2.71 -8.63
N THR A 217 -26.54 -2.16 -9.02
CA THR A 217 -27.06 -2.33 -10.40
C THR A 217 -26.24 -1.62 -11.46
N SER A 218 -25.41 -0.63 -11.06
CA SER A 218 -24.50 0.07 -11.97
C SER A 218 -23.16 -0.64 -12.20
N LEU A 219 -22.84 -1.63 -11.38
CA LEU A 219 -21.59 -2.39 -11.48
C LEU A 219 -21.63 -3.35 -12.68
N LYS A 220 -20.55 -3.35 -13.46
CA LYS A 220 -20.38 -4.22 -14.63
C LYS A 220 -19.35 -5.31 -14.33
N ARG A 221 -19.64 -6.53 -14.74
CA ARG A 221 -18.65 -7.59 -14.82
C ARG A 221 -17.87 -7.43 -16.11
N GLU A 222 -16.56 -7.34 -16.01
CA GLU A 222 -15.62 -7.34 -17.12
C GLU A 222 -15.13 -8.78 -17.39
N LYS A 223 -14.22 -8.92 -18.39
CA LYS A 223 -13.54 -10.19 -18.64
C LYS A 223 -12.77 -10.62 -17.39
N ASP A 224 -12.92 -11.89 -17.02
CA ASP A 224 -12.25 -12.47 -15.89
C ASP A 224 -10.72 -12.40 -16.04
N SER A 225 -10.01 -12.36 -14.93
CA SER A 225 -8.55 -12.29 -14.85
C SER A 225 -8.00 -13.50 -14.09
N TYR A 226 -6.70 -13.47 -13.82
CA TYR A 226 -5.99 -14.53 -13.10
C TYR A 226 -5.01 -13.95 -12.10
N PHE A 227 -4.89 -14.57 -10.93
CA PHE A 227 -3.93 -14.18 -9.92
C PHE A 227 -3.56 -15.39 -9.05
N ASN A 228 -2.26 -15.63 -8.88
CA ASN A 228 -1.72 -16.66 -7.98
C ASN A 228 -2.39 -18.04 -8.12
N GLY A 229 -2.62 -18.50 -9.35
CA GLY A 229 -3.24 -19.80 -9.61
C GLY A 229 -4.77 -19.82 -9.62
N HIS A 230 -5.44 -18.70 -9.34
CA HIS A 230 -6.89 -18.60 -9.21
C HIS A 230 -7.51 -17.72 -10.28
N GLU A 231 -8.71 -18.07 -10.72
CA GLU A 231 -9.55 -17.21 -11.55
C GLU A 231 -10.17 -16.07 -10.72
N ILE A 232 -10.23 -14.89 -11.34
CA ILE A 232 -10.61 -13.65 -10.67
C ILE A 232 -11.75 -12.99 -11.44
N PHE A 233 -12.88 -12.73 -10.79
CA PHE A 233 -13.88 -11.80 -11.29
C PHE A 233 -13.34 -10.38 -11.28
N VAL A 234 -13.62 -9.63 -12.34
CA VAL A 234 -13.31 -8.22 -12.45
C VAL A 234 -14.60 -7.42 -12.53
N VAL A 235 -14.84 -6.56 -11.56
CA VAL A 235 -16.03 -5.73 -11.45
C VAL A 235 -15.65 -4.26 -11.57
N THR A 236 -16.35 -3.49 -12.40
CA THR A 236 -16.05 -2.07 -12.63
C THR A 236 -17.28 -1.19 -12.48
N LEU A 237 -17.02 0.07 -12.08
CA LEU A 237 -17.97 1.17 -12.16
C LEU A 237 -17.28 2.36 -12.80
N LYS A 238 -17.91 2.95 -13.83
CA LYS A 238 -17.46 4.18 -14.51
C LYS A 238 -18.60 5.17 -14.54
N GLN A 239 -18.58 6.08 -13.59
CA GLN A 239 -19.55 7.19 -13.48
C GLN A 239 -18.81 8.50 -13.22
N THR A 240 -19.15 9.19 -12.13
CA THR A 240 -18.41 10.36 -11.63
C THR A 240 -17.05 10.00 -11.06
N TYR A 241 -16.86 8.73 -10.73
CA TYR A 241 -15.59 8.13 -10.33
C TYR A 241 -15.42 6.77 -11.01
N PHE A 242 -14.20 6.30 -11.05
CA PHE A 242 -13.82 4.96 -11.49
C PHE A 242 -13.61 4.06 -10.27
N LEU A 243 -14.19 2.88 -10.29
CA LEU A 243 -13.95 1.81 -9.31
C LEU A 243 -13.70 0.50 -10.06
N LYS A 244 -12.68 -0.23 -9.64
CA LYS A 244 -12.39 -1.57 -10.15
C LYS A 244 -12.08 -2.49 -8.98
N ILE A 245 -12.73 -3.63 -8.92
CA ILE A 245 -12.66 -4.60 -7.84
C ILE A 245 -12.33 -5.95 -8.43
N PHE A 246 -11.36 -6.63 -7.83
CA PHE A 246 -10.94 -7.97 -8.21
C PHE A 246 -11.33 -8.94 -7.10
N VAL A 247 -12.14 -9.95 -7.45
CA VAL A 247 -12.74 -10.89 -6.50
C VAL A 247 -12.33 -12.31 -6.90
N GLU A 248 -11.69 -13.04 -5.99
CA GLU A 248 -11.31 -14.44 -6.22
C GLU A 248 -12.56 -15.32 -6.32
N LYS A 249 -12.66 -16.16 -7.40
CA LYS A 249 -13.88 -16.90 -7.71
C LYS A 249 -14.26 -17.98 -6.69
N GLY A 250 -13.28 -18.66 -6.11
CA GLY A 250 -13.54 -19.77 -5.18
C GLY A 250 -14.11 -19.29 -3.86
N THR A 251 -13.51 -18.26 -3.27
CA THR A 251 -13.85 -17.75 -1.94
C THR A 251 -14.75 -16.52 -1.97
N TYR A 252 -14.77 -15.79 -3.08
CA TYR A 252 -15.31 -14.42 -3.21
C TYR A 252 -14.57 -13.39 -2.34
N ALA A 253 -13.29 -13.61 -2.04
CA ALA A 253 -12.48 -12.61 -1.37
C ALA A 253 -12.15 -11.45 -2.33
N ILE A 254 -12.27 -10.21 -1.86
CA ILE A 254 -11.79 -9.04 -2.56
C ILE A 254 -10.28 -8.98 -2.38
N ILE A 255 -9.51 -9.19 -3.46
CA ILE A 255 -8.06 -9.28 -3.38
C ILE A 255 -7.34 -7.99 -3.78
N HIS A 256 -8.01 -7.15 -4.59
CA HIS A 256 -7.46 -5.87 -5.05
C HIS A 256 -8.59 -4.90 -5.37
N THR A 257 -8.37 -3.61 -5.10
CA THR A 257 -9.28 -2.54 -5.51
C THR A 257 -8.53 -1.33 -6.03
N GLU A 258 -9.06 -0.71 -7.07
CA GLU A 258 -8.62 0.56 -7.63
C GLU A 258 -9.78 1.57 -7.59
N TYR A 259 -9.52 2.77 -7.09
CA TYR A 259 -10.48 3.87 -7.07
C TYR A 259 -9.84 5.14 -7.61
N GLU A 260 -10.54 5.89 -8.43
CA GLU A 260 -10.11 7.20 -8.93
C GLU A 260 -11.30 8.15 -9.02
N SER A 261 -11.17 9.33 -8.43
CA SER A 261 -12.10 10.45 -8.58
C SER A 261 -11.32 11.72 -8.92
N ASN A 262 -11.83 12.48 -9.90
CA ASN A 262 -11.28 13.76 -10.32
C ASN A 262 -12.33 14.88 -10.15
N GLN A 263 -13.29 14.70 -9.25
CA GLN A 263 -14.31 15.71 -8.97
C GLN A 263 -13.79 16.78 -8.01
N GLU A 264 -13.95 18.03 -8.40
CA GLU A 264 -13.66 19.14 -7.49
C GLU A 264 -14.76 19.30 -6.44
N GLU A 265 -14.34 19.33 -5.16
CA GLU A 265 -15.20 19.60 -4.01
C GLU A 265 -14.60 20.71 -3.17
N ASP A 266 -15.44 21.65 -2.75
CA ASP A 266 -15.00 22.75 -1.89
C ASP A 266 -14.58 22.21 -0.51
N LEU A 267 -13.38 22.58 -0.06
CA LEU A 267 -12.85 22.16 1.24
C LEU A 267 -12.87 23.30 2.27
N THR A 268 -11.96 24.28 2.12
CA THR A 268 -11.76 25.29 3.16
C THR A 268 -11.33 26.64 2.58
N LYS A 269 -11.46 27.69 3.40
CA LYS A 269 -10.92 29.02 3.11
C LYS A 269 -9.89 29.37 4.18
N LYS A 270 -8.66 29.66 3.75
CA LYS A 270 -7.53 29.91 4.65
C LYS A 270 -6.58 30.94 4.06
N ARG A 271 -6.19 31.95 4.83
CA ARG A 271 -5.17 32.94 4.45
C ARG A 271 -5.39 33.61 3.09
N GLY A 272 -6.64 33.97 2.75
CA GLY A 272 -6.99 34.59 1.48
C GLY A 272 -7.04 33.66 0.28
N LEU A 273 -6.96 32.36 0.52
CA LEU A 273 -7.13 31.30 -0.46
C LEU A 273 -8.39 30.49 -0.17
N GLU A 274 -8.96 29.93 -1.19
CA GLU A 274 -9.95 28.84 -1.11
C GLU A 274 -9.34 27.58 -1.70
N SER A 275 -9.61 26.43 -1.08
CA SER A 275 -9.12 25.15 -1.55
C SER A 275 -10.25 24.26 -2.02
N LYS A 276 -9.95 23.49 -3.07
CA LYS A 276 -10.83 22.46 -3.60
C LYS A 276 -10.08 21.14 -3.67
N PHE A 277 -10.71 20.12 -3.16
CA PHE A 277 -10.27 18.75 -3.43
C PHE A 277 -10.38 18.47 -4.93
N ALA A 278 -9.37 17.95 -5.58
CA ALA A 278 -9.32 17.85 -7.04
C ALA A 278 -9.09 16.44 -7.56
N MET A 279 -8.48 15.55 -6.75
CA MET A 279 -8.19 14.17 -7.15
C MET A 279 -8.02 13.28 -5.93
N LEU A 280 -8.55 12.07 -6.03
CA LEU A 280 -8.23 10.94 -5.16
C LEU A 280 -8.00 9.71 -6.03
N LYS A 281 -6.83 9.08 -5.86
CA LYS A 281 -6.57 7.72 -6.33
C LYS A 281 -6.26 6.83 -5.14
N ARG A 282 -6.77 5.63 -5.15
CA ARG A 282 -6.56 4.67 -4.08
C ARG A 282 -6.40 3.27 -4.66
N VAL A 283 -5.38 2.57 -4.18
CA VAL A 283 -5.15 1.15 -4.46
C VAL A 283 -5.08 0.42 -3.13
N ILE A 284 -5.74 -0.73 -3.03
CA ILE A 284 -5.67 -1.61 -1.87
C ILE A 284 -5.42 -3.02 -2.38
N ASP A 285 -4.39 -3.66 -1.85
CA ASP A 285 -3.99 -5.02 -2.17
C ASP A 285 -4.03 -5.91 -0.93
N PHE A 286 -4.42 -7.16 -1.13
CA PHE A 286 -4.44 -8.18 -0.08
C PHE A 286 -3.59 -9.39 -0.50
N LYS A 287 -2.93 -10.01 0.47
CA LYS A 287 -2.20 -11.26 0.30
C LYS A 287 -2.84 -12.40 1.10
N LEU A 288 -2.88 -13.57 0.49
CA LEU A 288 -3.34 -14.79 1.15
C LEU A 288 -2.21 -15.37 2.00
N PHE A 289 -2.50 -15.61 3.29
CA PHE A 289 -1.61 -16.32 4.19
C PHE A 289 -2.43 -17.15 5.18
N GLU A 290 -2.09 -18.43 5.35
CA GLU A 290 -2.81 -19.38 6.24
C GLU A 290 -4.34 -19.35 6.05
N GLY A 291 -4.80 -19.27 4.79
CA GLY A 291 -6.22 -19.32 4.42
C GLY A 291 -7.01 -18.04 4.71
N LYS A 292 -6.34 -16.95 5.07
CA LYS A 292 -6.95 -15.62 5.27
C LYS A 292 -6.25 -14.55 4.44
N TYR A 293 -7.03 -13.55 4.02
CA TYR A 293 -6.50 -12.40 3.29
C TYR A 293 -6.15 -11.27 4.26
N TYR A 294 -4.90 -10.84 4.23
CA TYR A 294 -4.37 -9.72 5.03
C TYR A 294 -4.04 -8.55 4.11
N LEU A 295 -4.12 -7.34 4.64
CA LEU A 295 -3.63 -6.16 3.92
C LEU A 295 -2.18 -6.42 3.50
N ASN A 296 -1.86 -6.16 2.23
CA ASN A 296 -0.52 -6.24 1.67
C ASN A 296 0.04 -4.85 1.38
N TYR A 297 -0.79 -4.04 0.71
CA TYR A 297 -0.39 -2.69 0.30
C TYR A 297 -1.62 -1.79 0.22
N ILE A 298 -1.46 -0.55 0.63
CA ILE A 298 -2.42 0.52 0.39
C ILE A 298 -1.68 1.77 -0.05
N ASN A 299 -2.15 2.39 -1.13
CA ASN A 299 -1.65 3.67 -1.61
C ASN A 299 -2.80 4.64 -1.82
N VAL A 300 -2.59 5.89 -1.42
CA VAL A 300 -3.52 6.99 -1.65
C VAL A 300 -2.76 8.18 -2.21
N ASP A 301 -3.16 8.62 -3.39
CA ASP A 301 -2.74 9.88 -3.99
C ASP A 301 -3.88 10.88 -3.90
N SER A 302 -3.63 12.02 -3.31
CA SER A 302 -4.61 13.11 -3.23
C SER A 302 -4.03 14.43 -3.74
N LYS A 303 -4.90 15.25 -4.32
CA LYS A 303 -4.57 16.56 -4.86
C LYS A 303 -5.58 17.59 -4.42
N VAL A 304 -5.10 18.76 -3.99
CA VAL A 304 -5.90 19.91 -3.61
C VAL A 304 -5.43 21.14 -4.40
N ASN A 305 -6.38 21.79 -5.06
CA ASN A 305 -6.16 23.04 -5.79
C ASN A 305 -6.41 24.23 -4.87
N TRP A 306 -5.50 25.22 -4.89
CA TRP A 306 -5.56 26.43 -4.08
C TRP A 306 -5.76 27.65 -4.96
N TYR A 307 -6.91 28.31 -4.82
CA TYR A 307 -7.33 29.47 -5.60
C TYR A 307 -7.27 30.74 -4.78
N ASP A 308 -6.91 31.84 -5.42
CA ASP A 308 -7.03 33.17 -4.81
C ASP A 308 -8.51 33.48 -4.55
N LEU A 309 -8.85 33.84 -3.32
CA LEU A 309 -10.24 34.04 -2.91
C LEU A 309 -10.94 35.20 -3.66
N LYS A 310 -10.19 36.24 -4.08
CA LYS A 310 -10.71 37.41 -4.78
C LYS A 310 -10.75 37.20 -6.29
N THR A 311 -9.63 36.75 -6.87
CA THR A 311 -9.49 36.64 -8.32
C THR A 311 -9.96 35.32 -8.88
N LYS A 312 -10.19 34.31 -8.02
CA LYS A 312 -10.56 32.94 -8.39
C LYS A 312 -9.54 32.23 -9.30
N LYS A 313 -8.33 32.74 -9.37
CA LYS A 313 -7.24 32.13 -10.16
C LYS A 313 -6.50 31.09 -9.32
N LEU A 314 -6.16 29.97 -9.95
CA LEU A 314 -5.29 28.94 -9.36
C LEU A 314 -3.94 29.56 -8.99
N LYS A 315 -3.51 29.39 -7.76
CA LYS A 315 -2.21 29.84 -7.24
C LYS A 315 -1.18 28.72 -7.22
N PHE A 316 -1.55 27.57 -6.70
CA PHE A 316 -0.72 26.38 -6.64
C PHE A 316 -1.58 25.16 -6.33
N GLU A 317 -0.97 24.01 -6.46
CA GLU A 317 -1.54 22.72 -6.10
C GLU A 317 -0.74 22.10 -4.95
N THR A 318 -1.39 21.35 -4.09
CA THR A 318 -0.74 20.45 -3.14
C THR A 318 -1.08 19.01 -3.49
N GLU A 319 -0.06 18.15 -3.50
CA GLU A 319 -0.20 16.72 -3.75
C GLU A 319 0.36 15.97 -2.55
N LEU A 320 -0.36 14.96 -2.06
CA LEU A 320 0.05 14.04 -1.01
C LEU A 320 -0.04 12.63 -1.54
N ASN A 321 1.10 11.94 -1.59
CA ASN A 321 1.14 10.49 -1.79
C ASN A 321 1.41 9.83 -0.45
N GLN A 322 0.60 8.83 -0.11
CA GLN A 322 0.75 8.02 1.09
C GLN A 322 0.74 6.55 0.71
N SER A 323 1.66 5.78 1.25
CA SER A 323 1.70 4.34 1.04
C SER A 323 2.04 3.59 2.32
N LEU A 324 1.43 2.43 2.49
CA LEU A 324 1.74 1.46 3.54
C LEU A 324 1.92 0.09 2.89
N LEU A 325 3.10 -0.48 3.03
CA LEU A 325 3.45 -1.84 2.64
C LEU A 325 3.51 -2.72 3.89
N ILE A 326 2.87 -3.87 3.88
CA ILE A 326 2.98 -4.84 4.96
C ILE A 326 4.09 -5.85 4.63
N ASN A 327 5.18 -5.72 5.37
CA ASN A 327 6.37 -6.57 5.22
C ASN A 327 6.15 -7.98 5.75
N GLU A 328 5.44 -8.11 6.87
CA GLU A 328 5.21 -9.41 7.52
C GLU A 328 3.90 -9.41 8.31
N VAL A 329 3.27 -10.58 8.39
CA VAL A 329 2.04 -10.79 9.15
C VAL A 329 2.25 -11.90 10.17
N PHE A 330 1.81 -11.68 11.40
CA PHE A 330 1.84 -12.62 12.51
C PHE A 330 0.41 -12.97 12.93
N PRO A 331 -0.18 -14.05 12.38
CA PRO A 331 -1.53 -14.48 12.73
C PRO A 331 -1.62 -14.93 14.19
N ASN A 332 -2.83 -14.87 14.74
CA ASN A 332 -3.13 -15.34 16.09
C ASN A 332 -2.17 -14.77 17.16
N SER A 333 -1.71 -13.53 16.96
CA SER A 333 -0.75 -12.90 17.85
C SER A 333 -1.36 -12.62 19.21
N ALA A 334 -0.73 -13.13 20.26
CA ALA A 334 -1.03 -12.73 21.64
C ALA A 334 -0.41 -11.37 22.00
N ASP A 335 0.55 -10.89 21.18
CA ASP A 335 1.29 -9.65 21.42
C ASP A 335 0.45 -8.45 21.01
N ARG A 336 -0.31 -7.94 21.96
CA ARG A 336 -1.08 -6.72 21.79
C ARG A 336 -0.20 -5.51 22.06
N ILE A 337 -0.18 -4.55 21.14
CA ILE A 337 0.49 -3.27 21.38
C ILE A 337 -0.09 -2.64 22.68
N ALA A 338 0.76 -2.46 23.69
CA ALA A 338 0.36 -1.91 24.97
C ALA A 338 -0.13 -0.46 24.83
N ALA A 339 -0.98 -0.02 25.75
CA ALA A 339 -1.50 1.36 25.73
C ALA A 339 -0.38 2.43 25.84
N THR A 340 0.76 2.07 26.44
CA THR A 340 1.96 2.90 26.57
C THR A 340 2.81 2.94 25.31
N GLU A 341 2.73 1.90 24.49
CA GLU A 341 3.46 1.75 23.21
C GLU A 341 2.62 2.22 22.02
N LYS A 342 1.30 2.29 22.20
CA LYS A 342 0.40 2.79 21.17
C LYS A 342 0.79 4.23 20.83
N MET A 343 1.04 4.46 19.56
CA MET A 343 1.19 5.82 19.04
C MET A 343 -0.08 6.61 19.39
N ARG A 344 0.09 7.70 20.13
CA ARG A 344 -1.05 8.57 20.52
C ARG A 344 -1.53 9.32 19.29
N ASN A 345 -2.59 10.15 19.45
CA ASN A 345 -3.18 10.98 18.39
C ASN A 345 -2.22 12.03 17.77
N TYR A 346 -0.91 11.77 17.84
CA TYR A 346 0.12 12.61 17.25
C TYR A 346 0.56 11.94 15.95
N GLY A 347 0.47 12.68 14.84
CA GLY A 347 0.96 12.19 13.56
C GLY A 347 2.45 11.80 13.64
N LEU A 348 2.88 10.96 12.72
CA LEU A 348 4.26 10.50 12.61
C LEU A 348 5.26 11.67 12.50
N GLN A 349 4.81 12.81 11.95
CA GLN A 349 5.60 14.04 11.83
C GLN A 349 6.03 14.64 13.16
N TYR A 350 5.39 14.27 14.26
CA TYR A 350 5.69 14.75 15.61
C TYR A 350 6.47 13.74 16.47
N GLN A 351 6.75 12.57 15.89
CA GLN A 351 7.54 11.55 16.57
C GLN A 351 9.04 11.87 16.43
N ASP A 352 9.79 11.73 17.49
CA ASP A 352 11.22 12.02 17.55
C ASP A 352 11.96 10.77 18.02
N LEU A 353 12.68 10.12 17.09
CA LEU A 353 13.53 8.97 17.36
C LEU A 353 14.90 9.19 16.70
N PRO A 354 16.01 8.82 17.37
CA PRO A 354 17.33 8.88 16.76
C PRO A 354 17.39 8.03 15.49
N TYR A 355 17.92 8.58 14.41
CA TYR A 355 18.07 7.85 13.14
C TYR A 355 18.97 6.62 13.30
N ASN A 356 18.43 5.45 13.00
CA ASN A 356 19.12 4.15 13.06
C ASN A 356 19.40 3.63 11.63
N LYS A 357 20.61 3.95 11.12
CA LYS A 357 21.01 3.54 9.77
C LYS A 357 21.01 2.01 9.60
N GLU A 358 21.53 1.26 10.59
CA GLU A 358 21.62 -0.20 10.54
C GLU A 358 20.23 -0.84 10.41
N PHE A 359 19.23 -0.31 11.12
CA PHE A 359 17.86 -0.73 11.00
C PHE A 359 17.35 -0.54 9.56
N TRP A 360 17.49 0.67 9.01
CA TRP A 360 16.97 1.01 7.68
C TRP A 360 17.68 0.28 6.54
N ASP A 361 18.96 -0.02 6.66
CA ASP A 361 19.74 -0.80 5.67
C ASP A 361 19.27 -2.27 5.59
N ASN A 362 18.53 -2.77 6.60
CA ASN A 362 18.06 -4.14 6.68
C ASN A 362 16.52 -4.27 6.70
N TYR A 363 15.80 -3.15 6.59
CA TYR A 363 14.33 -3.14 6.61
C TYR A 363 13.77 -3.15 5.20
N ASN A 364 12.70 -3.92 4.97
CA ASN A 364 12.03 -3.93 3.68
C ASN A 364 11.28 -2.61 3.46
N VAL A 365 11.75 -1.82 2.53
CA VAL A 365 11.15 -0.55 2.08
C VAL A 365 10.76 -0.68 0.61
N ILE A 366 9.84 0.16 0.15
CA ILE A 366 9.61 0.30 -1.29
C ILE A 366 10.86 0.95 -1.89
N LYS A 367 11.55 0.23 -2.80
CA LYS A 367 12.79 0.69 -3.41
C LYS A 367 12.59 2.04 -4.10
N GLU A 368 13.55 2.94 -3.94
CA GLU A 368 13.54 4.24 -4.60
C GLU A 368 13.56 4.08 -6.12
N SER A 369 12.78 4.87 -6.82
CA SER A 369 12.68 4.89 -8.28
C SER A 369 13.40 6.12 -8.86
N PRO A 370 13.67 6.21 -10.17
CA PRO A 370 14.16 7.43 -10.81
C PRO A 370 13.23 8.65 -10.66
N LEU A 371 11.92 8.43 -10.44
CA LEU A 371 11.00 9.51 -10.02
C LEU A 371 11.39 10.01 -8.63
N ASP A 372 11.83 9.11 -7.77
CA ASP A 372 12.34 9.45 -6.45
C ASP A 372 13.65 10.24 -6.53
N ARG A 373 14.41 10.13 -7.62
CA ARG A 373 15.60 11.02 -7.86
C ARG A 373 15.18 12.48 -7.88
N LYS A 374 14.05 12.83 -8.51
CA LYS A 374 13.55 14.21 -8.47
C LYS A 374 13.12 14.59 -7.05
N ILE A 375 12.54 13.66 -6.30
CA ILE A 375 12.22 13.88 -4.89
C ILE A 375 13.50 14.16 -4.13
N ILE A 376 14.50 13.30 -4.27
CA ILE A 376 15.81 13.44 -3.65
C ILE A 376 16.46 14.77 -4.06
N GLU A 377 16.52 15.10 -5.35
CA GLU A 377 17.08 16.36 -5.85
C GLU A 377 16.38 17.59 -5.27
N ASP A 378 15.06 17.60 -5.18
CA ASP A 378 14.30 18.70 -4.60
C ASP A 378 14.54 18.84 -3.10
N LEU A 379 14.61 17.72 -2.38
CA LEU A 379 14.81 17.70 -0.93
C LEU A 379 16.28 17.95 -0.55
N GLU A 380 17.24 17.47 -1.34
CA GLU A 380 18.68 17.66 -1.11
C GLU A 380 19.20 19.08 -1.42
N LYS A 381 18.37 19.94 -2.01
CA LYS A 381 18.66 21.40 -2.06
C LYS A 381 18.93 22.00 -0.67
N ARG A 382 18.55 21.31 0.39
CA ARG A 382 18.77 21.70 1.80
C ARG A 382 19.85 20.88 2.51
N GLY A 383 20.58 20.06 1.78
CA GLY A 383 21.59 19.13 2.30
C GLY A 383 21.23 17.67 2.03
N ALA A 384 22.22 16.78 2.07
CA ALA A 384 22.02 15.36 1.82
C ALA A 384 20.96 14.76 2.76
N LEU A 385 20.05 13.94 2.24
CA LEU A 385 18.94 13.35 3.01
C LEU A 385 19.43 12.58 4.24
N GLU A 386 20.50 11.80 4.11
CA GLU A 386 21.08 11.07 5.26
C GLU A 386 21.48 12.02 6.41
N LYS A 387 22.00 13.22 6.06
CA LYS A 387 22.34 14.23 7.05
C LYS A 387 21.08 14.82 7.68
N GLN A 388 20.06 15.09 6.87
CA GLN A 388 18.78 15.60 7.35
C GLN A 388 18.11 14.60 8.31
N PHE A 389 18.20 13.29 8.04
CA PHE A 389 17.64 12.25 8.94
C PHE A 389 18.35 12.17 10.28
N LYS A 390 19.63 12.53 10.34
CA LYS A 390 20.43 12.56 11.59
C LYS A 390 20.19 13.81 12.43
N GLU A 391 19.78 14.91 11.79
CA GLU A 391 19.57 16.21 12.45
C GLU A 391 18.12 16.38 12.97
N ASN A 392 17.23 15.48 12.62
CA ASN A 392 15.83 15.41 13.06
C ASN A 392 15.59 14.15 13.88
#